data_2107be31bf12843a8e98fd952abbd3a0
#
_entry.id   2107be31bf12843a8e98fd952abbd3a0
#
_cell.length_a   1.000
_cell.length_b   1.000
_cell.length_c   1.000
_cell.angle_alpha   90.00
_cell.angle_beta   90.00
_cell.angle_gamma   90.00
#
_symmetry.space_group_name_H-M   'P 1'
#
loop_
_entity.id
_entity.type
_entity.pdbx_description
1 polymer ?
#
loop_
_entity_poly.entity_id
_entity_poly.type
_entity_poly.pdbx_seq_one_letter_code
_entity_poly.pdbx_strand_id
1 'polypeptide(L)'
;VAFSTDVDGNEIYTDGMTEDEKYAAALDAALGYFEAAGYTVTDGKLTAAPEGGRLECTATIPAGGSGDHPSFGILTAASEALKSIGFDMVINDLSDTSQLWDGINSGTIDMWCAAWSATPDPDMFQIYHSEGGSAKNYRIYQPELDELVMEGRTSTDQEYRKAVYKEALD
;
A
#
# COMPACT_ATOMS: atom_id res chain seq x y z
N VAL A 1 -3.12 -5.66 -13.25
CA VAL A 1 -3.51 -4.92 -12.03
C VAL A 1 -2.37 -5.06 -11.05
N ALA A 2 -1.82 -3.94 -10.60
CA ALA A 2 -0.84 -3.93 -9.51
C ALA A 2 -1.39 -4.75 -8.33
N PHE A 3 -0.51 -5.47 -7.63
CA PHE A 3 -0.83 -6.33 -6.48
C PHE A 3 -1.45 -7.71 -6.78
N SER A 4 -1.46 -8.15 -8.03
CA SER A 4 -1.90 -9.50 -8.42
C SER A 4 -0.78 -10.39 -8.97
N THR A 5 0.48 -9.98 -8.74
CA THR A 5 1.67 -10.70 -9.17
C THR A 5 2.54 -11.12 -7.99
N ASP A 6 3.30 -12.19 -8.18
CA ASP A 6 4.37 -12.58 -7.28
C ASP A 6 5.62 -11.70 -7.47
N VAL A 7 6.69 -11.98 -6.73
CA VAL A 7 7.96 -11.24 -6.78
C VAL A 7 8.65 -11.33 -8.14
N ASP A 8 8.37 -12.35 -8.92
CA ASP A 8 8.91 -12.56 -10.27
C ASP A 8 8.02 -11.96 -11.38
N GLY A 9 6.89 -11.34 -11.01
CA GLY A 9 5.95 -10.70 -11.91
C GLY A 9 4.91 -11.65 -12.52
N ASN A 10 4.79 -12.89 -12.05
CA ASN A 10 3.77 -13.82 -12.51
C ASN A 10 2.43 -13.53 -11.83
N GLU A 11 1.33 -13.68 -12.57
CA GLU A 11 -0.01 -13.57 -11.99
C GLU A 11 -0.25 -14.64 -10.93
N ILE A 12 -0.70 -14.25 -9.74
CA ILE A 12 -0.98 -15.16 -8.62
C ILE A 12 -2.40 -15.70 -8.65
N TYR A 13 -3.31 -15.06 -9.38
CA TYR A 13 -4.68 -15.50 -9.54
C TYR A 13 -4.93 -16.01 -10.96
N THR A 14 -5.52 -17.20 -11.06
CA THR A 14 -5.91 -17.80 -12.33
C THR A 14 -7.41 -18.04 -12.37
N ASP A 15 -7.96 -18.14 -13.58
CA ASP A 15 -9.38 -18.44 -13.77
C ASP A 15 -9.76 -19.77 -13.10
N GLY A 16 -10.87 -19.76 -12.39
CA GLY A 16 -11.42 -20.95 -11.74
C GLY A 16 -10.91 -21.22 -10.32
N MET A 17 -9.98 -20.44 -9.78
CA MET A 17 -9.57 -20.54 -8.38
C MET A 17 -10.74 -20.24 -7.44
N THR A 18 -10.87 -21.08 -6.41
CA THR A 18 -11.74 -20.82 -5.25
C THR A 18 -11.16 -19.69 -4.39
N GLU A 19 -11.95 -19.12 -3.49
CA GLU A 19 -11.47 -18.07 -2.55
C GLU A 19 -10.37 -18.60 -1.63
N ASP A 20 -10.43 -19.86 -1.20
CA ASP A 20 -9.38 -20.46 -0.37
C ASP A 20 -8.06 -20.62 -1.15
N GLU A 21 -8.12 -21.00 -2.43
CA GLU A 21 -6.95 -21.07 -3.29
C GLU A 21 -6.35 -19.71 -3.57
N LYS A 22 -7.18 -18.69 -3.80
CA LYS A 22 -6.71 -17.29 -3.93
C LYS A 22 -6.04 -16.78 -2.65
N TYR A 23 -6.63 -17.09 -1.50
CA TYR A 23 -6.05 -16.73 -0.21
C TYR A 23 -4.69 -17.38 0.01
N ALA A 24 -4.57 -18.69 -0.28
CA ALA A 24 -3.29 -19.40 -0.18
C ALA A 24 -2.24 -18.82 -1.13
N ALA A 25 -2.61 -18.55 -2.40
CA ALA A 25 -1.72 -17.95 -3.39
C ALA A 25 -1.25 -16.55 -2.96
N ALA A 26 -2.12 -15.75 -2.34
CA ALA A 26 -1.75 -14.44 -1.81
C ALA A 26 -0.74 -14.54 -0.65
N LEU A 27 -0.90 -15.53 0.24
CA LEU A 27 0.07 -15.76 1.33
C LEU A 27 1.42 -16.23 0.81
N ASP A 28 1.45 -17.12 -0.18
CA ASP A 28 2.69 -17.58 -0.81
C ASP A 28 3.42 -16.42 -1.50
N ALA A 29 2.69 -15.58 -2.24
CA ALA A 29 3.26 -14.38 -2.86
C ALA A 29 3.81 -13.41 -1.81
N ALA A 30 3.08 -13.19 -0.71
CA ALA A 30 3.55 -12.34 0.39
C ALA A 30 4.85 -12.86 1.00
N LEU A 31 4.96 -14.17 1.24
CA LEU A 31 6.20 -14.80 1.72
C LEU A 31 7.36 -14.57 0.74
N GLY A 32 7.12 -14.71 -0.57
CA GLY A 32 8.13 -14.43 -1.61
C GLY A 32 8.64 -12.98 -1.57
N TYR A 33 7.76 -12.00 -1.38
CA TYR A 33 8.15 -10.60 -1.21
C TYR A 33 8.95 -10.36 0.08
N PHE A 34 8.59 -11.02 1.18
CA PHE A 34 9.36 -10.94 2.41
C PHE A 34 10.75 -11.57 2.25
N GLU A 35 10.87 -12.72 1.58
CA GLU A 35 12.17 -13.34 1.29
C GLU A 35 13.03 -12.44 0.42
N ALA A 36 12.47 -11.84 -0.64
CA ALA A 36 13.17 -10.87 -1.49
C ALA A 36 13.64 -9.63 -0.70
N ALA A 37 12.92 -9.24 0.35
CA ALA A 37 13.30 -8.19 1.27
C ALA A 37 14.30 -8.64 2.36
N GLY A 38 14.77 -9.89 2.32
CA GLY A 38 15.79 -10.43 3.22
C GLY A 38 15.26 -11.06 4.51
N TYR A 39 13.96 -11.28 4.63
CA TYR A 39 13.39 -12.04 5.75
C TYR A 39 13.65 -13.54 5.59
N THR A 40 13.75 -14.24 6.70
CA THR A 40 13.90 -15.71 6.70
C THR A 40 12.54 -16.37 6.80
N VAL A 41 12.23 -17.24 5.86
CA VAL A 41 11.04 -18.08 5.86
C VAL A 41 11.42 -19.53 6.20
N THR A 42 10.68 -20.14 7.12
CA THR A 42 10.84 -21.55 7.49
C THR A 42 9.45 -22.16 7.69
N ASP A 43 9.19 -23.27 7.03
CA ASP A 43 7.91 -24.00 7.10
C ASP A 43 6.69 -23.08 6.84
N GLY A 44 6.79 -22.20 5.81
CA GLY A 44 5.73 -21.28 5.41
C GLY A 44 5.48 -20.13 6.40
N LYS A 45 6.45 -19.81 7.24
CA LYS A 45 6.36 -18.69 8.21
C LYS A 45 7.64 -17.88 8.27
N LEU A 46 7.47 -16.59 8.52
CA LEU A 46 8.56 -15.70 8.84
C LEU A 46 9.12 -16.02 10.22
N THR A 47 10.42 -16.26 10.30
CA THR A 47 11.12 -16.65 11.54
C THR A 47 12.19 -15.65 11.97
N ALA A 48 12.67 -14.82 11.04
CA ALA A 48 13.62 -13.75 11.34
C ALA A 48 13.45 -12.59 10.36
N ALA A 49 13.66 -11.37 10.86
CA ALA A 49 13.79 -10.17 10.05
C ALA A 49 15.26 -9.93 9.65
N PRO A 50 15.52 -9.22 8.53
CA PRO A 50 16.87 -8.74 8.19
C PRO A 50 17.38 -7.73 9.21
N GLU A 51 18.66 -7.37 9.14
CA GLU A 51 19.23 -6.32 9.98
C GLU A 51 18.46 -5.01 9.84
N GLY A 52 18.03 -4.46 10.96
CA GLY A 52 17.18 -3.26 11.02
C GLY A 52 15.70 -3.50 10.69
N GLY A 53 15.33 -4.71 10.29
CA GLY A 53 13.94 -5.10 10.05
C GLY A 53 13.21 -5.51 11.33
N ARG A 54 11.88 -5.65 11.21
CA ARG A 54 10.99 -6.08 12.30
C ARG A 54 10.00 -7.12 11.77
N LEU A 55 9.51 -8.01 12.64
CA LEU A 55 8.39 -8.92 12.32
C LEU A 55 7.04 -8.33 12.75
N GLU A 56 6.98 -7.02 12.85
CA GLU A 56 5.79 -6.26 13.23
C GLU A 56 5.73 -4.91 12.54
N CYS A 57 4.53 -4.39 12.35
CA CYS A 57 4.28 -3.00 11.96
C CYS A 57 2.98 -2.49 12.58
N THR A 58 2.79 -1.17 12.55
CA THR A 58 1.55 -0.54 12.99
C THR A 58 0.87 0.15 11.80
N ALA A 59 -0.37 -0.26 11.50
CA ALA A 59 -1.25 0.42 10.56
C ALA A 59 -2.16 1.39 11.33
N THR A 60 -2.02 2.68 11.06
CA THR A 60 -2.73 3.74 11.80
C THR A 60 -3.90 4.28 10.98
N ILE A 61 -5.07 4.41 11.62
CA ILE A 61 -6.28 4.98 11.03
C ILE A 61 -6.89 6.04 11.96
N PRO A 62 -7.57 7.05 11.41
CA PRO A 62 -8.20 8.13 12.19
C PRO A 62 -9.70 7.89 12.39
N ALA A 63 -10.10 6.79 13.04
CA ALA A 63 -11.52 6.43 13.25
C ALA A 63 -12.06 6.81 14.63
N GLY A 64 -11.33 7.61 15.40
CA GLY A 64 -11.77 8.07 16.72
C GLY A 64 -11.83 6.97 17.79
N GLY A 65 -11.12 5.86 17.61
CA GLY A 65 -11.16 4.69 18.48
C GLY A 65 -12.41 3.82 18.30
N SER A 66 -13.23 4.11 17.28
CA SER A 66 -14.50 3.40 17.04
C SER A 66 -14.41 2.27 16.01
N GLY A 67 -13.31 2.21 15.25
CA GLY A 67 -13.17 1.33 14.08
C GLY A 67 -14.02 1.77 12.88
N ASP A 68 -14.69 2.91 12.93
CA ASP A 68 -15.55 3.42 11.83
C ASP A 68 -14.69 4.09 10.74
N HIS A 69 -13.95 3.26 10.00
CA HIS A 69 -13.11 3.68 8.89
C HIS A 69 -13.25 2.69 7.72
N PRO A 70 -13.34 3.16 6.46
CA PRO A 70 -13.47 2.28 5.30
C PRO A 70 -12.40 1.20 5.20
N SER A 71 -11.18 1.50 5.63
CA SER A 71 -10.06 0.56 5.59
C SER A 71 -10.02 -0.43 6.77
N PHE A 72 -10.86 -0.27 7.81
CA PHE A 72 -10.75 -1.09 9.02
C PHE A 72 -10.93 -2.59 8.75
N GLY A 73 -11.95 -2.95 7.96
CA GLY A 73 -12.20 -4.34 7.59
C GLY A 73 -11.07 -4.94 6.75
N ILE A 74 -10.52 -4.16 5.81
CA ILE A 74 -9.39 -4.59 4.96
C ILE A 74 -8.13 -4.81 5.82
N LEU A 75 -7.82 -3.87 6.72
CA LEU A 75 -6.68 -3.98 7.62
C LEU A 75 -6.82 -5.14 8.60
N THR A 76 -8.03 -5.41 9.08
CA THR A 76 -8.30 -6.57 9.95
C THR A 76 -8.01 -7.88 9.22
N ALA A 77 -8.53 -8.04 8.00
CA ALA A 77 -8.26 -9.22 7.18
C ALA A 77 -6.76 -9.38 6.87
N ALA A 78 -6.08 -8.28 6.53
CA ALA A 78 -4.64 -8.27 6.28
C ALA A 78 -3.84 -8.62 7.55
N SER A 79 -4.23 -8.10 8.72
CA SER A 79 -3.58 -8.41 10.00
C SER A 79 -3.70 -9.91 10.33
N GLU A 80 -4.88 -10.50 10.16
CA GLU A 80 -5.09 -11.94 10.36
C GLU A 80 -4.26 -12.79 9.41
N ALA A 81 -4.23 -12.41 8.13
CA ALA A 81 -3.45 -13.09 7.09
C ALA A 81 -1.94 -13.03 7.40
N LEU A 82 -1.40 -11.85 7.69
CA LEU A 82 0.00 -11.65 8.04
C LEU A 82 0.39 -12.40 9.31
N LYS A 83 -0.48 -12.41 10.32
CA LYS A 83 -0.27 -13.16 11.56
C LYS A 83 -0.16 -14.65 11.31
N SER A 84 -0.91 -15.19 10.36
CA SER A 84 -0.85 -16.62 10.00
C SER A 84 0.52 -17.02 9.44
N ILE A 85 1.26 -16.10 8.83
CA ILE A 85 2.60 -16.31 8.29
C ILE A 85 3.72 -15.75 9.19
N GLY A 86 3.42 -15.32 10.43
CA GLY A 86 4.44 -14.92 11.40
C GLY A 86 4.81 -13.44 11.42
N PHE A 87 3.98 -12.56 10.82
CA PHE A 87 4.16 -11.11 10.87
C PHE A 87 3.00 -10.46 11.64
N ASP A 88 3.30 -9.61 12.61
CA ASP A 88 2.28 -8.95 13.43
C ASP A 88 1.98 -7.53 12.93
N MET A 89 0.83 -7.33 12.30
CA MET A 89 0.35 -6.00 11.91
C MET A 89 -0.72 -5.54 12.90
N VAL A 90 -0.38 -4.58 13.75
CA VAL A 90 -1.28 -3.98 14.74
C VAL A 90 -2.05 -2.82 14.12
N ILE A 91 -3.37 -2.79 14.30
CA ILE A 91 -4.20 -1.66 13.89
C ILE A 91 -4.28 -0.66 15.05
N ASN A 92 -3.79 0.56 14.81
CA ASN A 92 -3.87 1.67 15.74
C ASN A 92 -4.96 2.65 15.28
N ASP A 93 -6.11 2.60 15.94
CA ASP A 93 -7.20 3.54 15.70
C ASP A 93 -7.06 4.74 16.63
N LEU A 94 -6.65 5.86 16.06
CA LEU A 94 -6.40 7.10 16.82
C LEU A 94 -7.71 7.74 17.26
N SER A 95 -7.81 8.03 18.56
CA SER A 95 -8.90 8.80 19.13
C SER A 95 -8.84 10.28 18.76
N ASP A 96 -7.65 10.80 18.48
CA ASP A 96 -7.39 12.17 18.03
C ASP A 96 -6.74 12.15 16.64
N THR A 97 -7.50 12.57 15.64
CA THR A 97 -7.07 12.62 14.23
C THR A 97 -5.88 13.55 13.98
N SER A 98 -5.67 14.57 14.84
CA SER A 98 -4.51 15.47 14.66
C SER A 98 -3.19 14.72 14.81
N GLN A 99 -3.14 13.69 15.67
CA GLN A 99 -1.96 12.85 15.88
C GLN A 99 -1.52 12.09 14.63
N LEU A 100 -2.46 11.78 13.73
CA LEU A 100 -2.14 11.15 12.45
C LEU A 100 -1.23 12.05 11.61
N TRP A 101 -1.63 13.31 11.43
CA TRP A 101 -0.86 14.25 10.61
C TRP A 101 0.47 14.65 11.24
N ASP A 102 0.51 14.78 12.55
CA ASP A 102 1.76 15.01 13.27
C ASP A 102 2.73 13.83 13.10
N GLY A 103 2.23 12.61 13.20
CA GLY A 103 3.01 11.39 13.00
C GLY A 103 3.48 11.21 11.55
N ILE A 104 2.62 11.50 10.56
CA ILE A 104 2.99 11.47 9.14
C ILE A 104 4.08 12.51 8.85
N ASN A 105 3.90 13.73 9.29
CA ASN A 105 4.85 14.82 9.06
C ASN A 105 6.22 14.56 9.73
N SER A 106 6.22 13.98 10.93
CA SER A 106 7.45 13.64 11.66
C SER A 106 8.07 12.31 11.21
N GLY A 107 7.33 11.49 10.47
CA GLY A 107 7.80 10.19 9.99
C GLY A 107 7.88 9.12 11.07
N THR A 108 7.06 9.23 12.10
CA THR A 108 6.98 8.28 13.22
C THR A 108 5.90 7.22 13.07
N ILE A 109 5.10 7.29 12.00
CA ILE A 109 4.07 6.30 11.67
C ILE A 109 4.60 5.37 10.57
N ASP A 110 4.53 4.06 10.80
CA ASP A 110 4.99 3.04 9.85
C ASP A 110 4.08 2.98 8.61
N MET A 111 2.79 2.84 8.83
CA MET A 111 1.75 2.72 7.81
C MET A 111 0.50 3.49 8.24
N TRP A 112 -0.19 4.09 7.30
CA TRP A 112 -1.41 4.81 7.59
C TRP A 112 -2.43 4.72 6.45
N CYS A 113 -3.72 4.82 6.79
CA CYS A 113 -4.82 4.97 5.85
C CYS A 113 -5.61 6.21 6.20
N ALA A 114 -5.93 7.00 5.18
CA ALA A 114 -6.83 8.13 5.26
C ALA A 114 -7.65 8.21 3.97
N ALA A 115 -8.55 9.19 3.89
CA ALA A 115 -9.36 9.40 2.70
C ALA A 115 -9.05 10.76 2.06
N TRP A 116 -9.10 10.80 0.74
CA TRP A 116 -9.02 12.03 -0.04
C TRP A 116 -10.40 12.39 -0.59
N SER A 117 -10.71 13.68 -0.57
CA SER A 117 -11.81 14.20 -1.37
C SER A 117 -11.30 14.43 -2.79
N ALA A 118 -11.83 13.66 -3.73
CA ALA A 118 -11.43 13.75 -5.13
C ALA A 118 -11.99 15.03 -5.80
N THR A 119 -11.22 15.57 -6.74
CA THR A 119 -11.69 16.55 -7.72
C THR A 119 -12.27 15.80 -8.94
N PRO A 120 -13.10 16.46 -9.79
CA PRO A 120 -13.57 15.84 -11.02
C PRO A 120 -12.45 15.49 -12.01
N ASP A 121 -11.34 16.21 -11.98
CA ASP A 121 -10.15 15.92 -12.79
C ASP A 121 -9.26 14.89 -12.06
N PRO A 122 -8.79 13.81 -12.74
CA PRO A 122 -7.93 12.79 -12.18
C PRO A 122 -6.45 13.23 -12.05
N ASP A 123 -6.19 14.52 -11.87
CA ASP A 123 -4.85 15.08 -11.72
C ASP A 123 -4.16 14.51 -10.47
N MET A 124 -3.02 13.87 -10.67
CA MET A 124 -2.22 13.22 -9.62
C MET A 124 -1.14 14.11 -9.03
N PHE A 125 -0.92 15.32 -9.56
CA PHE A 125 0.22 16.17 -9.22
C PHE A 125 0.36 16.47 -7.72
N GLN A 126 -0.75 16.88 -7.09
CA GLN A 126 -0.71 17.30 -5.69
C GLN A 126 -0.20 16.19 -4.75
N ILE A 127 -0.50 14.94 -5.08
CA ILE A 127 -0.29 13.79 -4.20
C ILE A 127 1.00 13.07 -4.56
N TYR A 128 1.23 12.81 -5.84
CA TYR A 128 2.25 11.86 -6.30
C TYR A 128 3.46 12.50 -7.00
N HIS A 129 3.35 13.72 -7.52
CA HIS A 129 4.52 14.41 -8.07
C HIS A 129 5.46 14.87 -6.97
N SER A 130 6.76 14.74 -7.13
CA SER A 130 7.78 15.11 -6.12
C SER A 130 7.64 16.54 -5.59
N GLU A 131 7.18 17.48 -6.43
CA GLU A 131 6.93 18.88 -6.07
C GLU A 131 5.50 19.12 -5.55
N GLY A 132 4.67 18.10 -5.49
CA GLY A 132 3.30 18.18 -5.00
C GLY A 132 3.22 18.51 -3.52
N GLY A 133 2.22 19.28 -3.10
CA GLY A 133 2.08 19.71 -1.71
C GLY A 133 1.97 18.59 -0.69
N SER A 134 1.53 17.40 -1.11
CA SER A 134 1.37 16.21 -0.27
C SER A 134 2.43 15.13 -0.48
N ALA A 135 3.37 15.32 -1.42
CA ALA A 135 4.40 14.33 -1.77
C ALA A 135 5.21 13.87 -0.54
N LYS A 136 5.53 14.79 0.37
CA LYS A 136 6.24 14.50 1.62
C LYS A 136 5.55 13.49 2.52
N ASN A 137 4.23 13.37 2.41
CA ASN A 137 3.43 12.44 3.22
C ASN A 137 3.57 11.00 2.73
N TYR A 138 3.79 10.85 1.41
CA TYR A 138 3.93 9.54 0.75
C TYR A 138 5.38 9.14 0.55
N ARG A 139 6.30 10.11 0.50
CA ARG A 139 7.73 9.91 0.29
C ARG A 139 8.07 9.13 -0.97
N ILE A 140 7.25 9.30 -1.99
CA ILE A 140 7.48 8.79 -3.33
C ILE A 140 8.17 9.90 -4.11
N TYR A 141 9.38 9.62 -4.59
CA TYR A 141 10.21 10.56 -5.35
C TYR A 141 10.81 9.80 -6.53
N GLN A 142 9.99 9.59 -7.56
CA GLN A 142 10.35 8.83 -8.76
C GLN A 142 10.26 9.75 -9.98
N PRO A 143 11.38 10.06 -10.65
CA PRO A 143 11.39 10.95 -11.81
C PRO A 143 10.46 10.49 -12.95
N GLU A 144 10.39 9.19 -13.19
CA GLU A 144 9.53 8.61 -14.23
C GLU A 144 8.04 8.84 -13.92
N LEU A 145 7.66 8.73 -12.65
CA LEU A 145 6.29 9.05 -12.21
C LEU A 145 5.99 10.55 -12.36
N ASP A 146 6.96 11.41 -12.02
CA ASP A 146 6.82 12.85 -12.17
C ASP A 146 6.58 13.24 -13.63
N GLU A 147 7.31 12.62 -14.57
CA GLU A 147 7.13 12.85 -16.01
C GLU A 147 5.73 12.45 -16.47
N LEU A 148 5.25 11.25 -16.11
CA LEU A 148 3.92 10.76 -16.46
C LEU A 148 2.81 11.65 -15.87
N VAL A 149 2.95 12.04 -14.60
CA VAL A 149 2.00 12.95 -13.93
C VAL A 149 1.92 14.30 -14.68
N MET A 150 3.06 14.87 -15.08
CA MET A 150 3.10 16.11 -15.85
C MET A 150 2.53 15.93 -17.25
N GLU A 151 2.84 14.81 -17.92
CA GLU A 151 2.31 14.49 -19.25
C GLU A 151 0.78 14.42 -19.25
N GLY A 152 0.17 13.75 -18.25
CA GLY A 152 -1.29 13.68 -18.10
C GLY A 152 -1.97 15.02 -17.91
N ARG A 153 -1.24 16.06 -17.49
CA ARG A 153 -1.76 17.44 -17.33
C ARG A 153 -1.70 18.27 -18.61
N THR A 154 -0.86 17.90 -19.57
CA THR A 154 -0.61 18.71 -20.77
C THR A 154 -1.65 18.52 -21.88
N SER A 155 -2.49 17.50 -21.80
CA SER A 155 -3.49 17.18 -22.82
C SER A 155 -4.91 17.27 -22.29
N THR A 156 -5.84 17.64 -23.16
CA THR A 156 -7.29 17.57 -22.94
C THR A 156 -7.92 16.34 -23.59
N ASP A 157 -7.16 15.55 -24.36
CA ASP A 157 -7.60 14.29 -24.95
C ASP A 157 -7.77 13.24 -23.86
N GLN A 158 -8.99 12.78 -23.65
CA GLN A 158 -9.33 11.85 -22.58
C GLN A 158 -8.70 10.46 -22.78
N GLU A 159 -8.64 9.95 -24.02
CA GLU A 159 -8.07 8.62 -24.28
C GLU A 159 -6.55 8.62 -24.09
N TYR A 160 -5.91 9.69 -24.52
CA TYR A 160 -4.49 9.90 -24.25
C TYR A 160 -4.20 9.95 -22.75
N ARG A 161 -4.94 10.78 -21.99
CA ARG A 161 -4.78 10.89 -20.53
C ARG A 161 -5.04 9.58 -19.79
N LYS A 162 -6.04 8.79 -20.24
CA LYS A 162 -6.27 7.45 -19.67
C LYS A 162 -5.07 6.54 -19.84
N ALA A 163 -4.44 6.55 -21.02
CA ALA A 163 -3.25 5.73 -21.26
C ALA A 163 -2.09 6.14 -20.34
N VAL A 164 -1.81 7.45 -20.26
CA VAL A 164 -0.75 8.00 -19.42
C VAL A 164 -0.99 7.70 -17.93
N TYR A 165 -2.20 7.97 -17.43
CA TYR A 165 -2.50 7.70 -16.01
C TYR A 165 -2.56 6.21 -15.68
N LYS A 166 -2.89 5.36 -16.65
CA LYS A 166 -2.79 3.91 -16.45
C LYS A 166 -1.32 3.49 -16.27
N GLU A 167 -0.42 4.00 -17.11
CA GLU A 167 1.02 3.76 -16.98
C GLU A 167 1.57 4.27 -15.65
N ALA A 168 1.11 5.43 -15.19
CA ALA A 168 1.50 5.99 -13.90
C ALA A 168 1.00 5.16 -12.70
N LEU A 169 -0.02 4.32 -12.87
CA LEU A 169 -0.57 3.44 -11.82
C LEU A 169 0.06 2.04 -11.81
N ASP A 170 0.71 1.63 -12.91
CA ASP A 170 1.41 0.35 -13.05
C ASP A 170 2.86 0.46 -12.56
#